data_5beef0c44147534dc5af3c68a9778c1c
#
_entry.id   5beef0c44147534dc5af3c68a9778c1c
#
_cell.length_a   1.000
_cell.length_b   1.000
_cell.length_c   1.000
_cell.angle_alpha   90.00
_cell.angle_beta   90.00
_cell.angle_gamma   90.00
#
_symmetry.space_group_name_H-M   'P 1'
#
loop_
_entity.id
_entity.type
_entity.pdbx_description
1 polymer ?
#
loop_
_entity_poly.entity_id
_entity_poly.type
_entity_poly.pdbx_seq_one_letter_code
_entity_poly.pdbx_strand_id
1 'polypeptide(L)'
;MVELREITRDNYEECLLLSVAESQRNFVSSNVHSLAQAYVYYNTSYPFAVYADNMMIGFIMLGYYEAQNCYTIWKFMIDTKYQNQGYGKIALKLGIDYLVERFNVKEVYTAYESNNSVARKLYTSVGFRETGEIDGNDIGMRLVVNDT
;
A
#
# COMPACT_ATOMS: atom_id res chain seq x y z
N MET A 1 -6.93 0.63 17.87
CA MET A 1 -6.06 -0.41 17.27
C MET A 1 -6.24 -0.41 15.76
N VAL A 2 -5.13 -0.44 15.03
CA VAL A 2 -5.16 -0.49 13.55
C VAL A 2 -5.09 -1.95 13.10
N GLU A 3 -5.91 -2.31 12.12
CA GLU A 3 -5.92 -3.66 11.57
C GLU A 3 -6.25 -3.65 10.08
N LEU A 4 -5.86 -4.72 9.39
CA LEU A 4 -6.22 -4.93 7.99
C LEU A 4 -7.40 -5.90 7.93
N ARG A 5 -8.39 -5.58 7.10
CA ARG A 5 -9.55 -6.44 6.86
C ARG A 5 -9.76 -6.66 5.38
N GLU A 6 -10.22 -7.82 5.01
CA GLU A 6 -10.52 -8.12 3.61
C GLU A 6 -11.62 -7.21 3.08
N ILE A 7 -11.57 -6.93 1.77
CA ILE A 7 -12.63 -6.22 1.09
C ILE A 7 -13.73 -7.21 0.77
N THR A 8 -14.96 -6.91 1.20
CA THR A 8 -16.12 -7.78 1.04
C THR A 8 -17.29 -7.01 0.45
N ARG A 9 -18.38 -7.71 0.15
CA ARG A 9 -19.62 -7.06 -0.31
C ARG A 9 -20.19 -6.09 0.71
N ASP A 10 -19.81 -6.24 1.99
CA ASP A 10 -20.34 -5.41 3.06
C ASP A 10 -19.57 -4.11 3.26
N ASN A 11 -18.31 -4.05 2.78
CA ASN A 11 -17.47 -2.87 3.00
C ASN A 11 -16.85 -2.25 1.74
N TYR A 12 -17.04 -2.86 0.55
CA TYR A 12 -16.36 -2.35 -0.65
C TYR A 12 -16.81 -0.95 -1.04
N GLU A 13 -18.09 -0.63 -0.87
CA GLU A 13 -18.60 0.70 -1.23
C GLU A 13 -17.95 1.79 -0.37
N GLU A 14 -17.79 1.53 0.92
CA GLU A 14 -17.09 2.45 1.81
C GLU A 14 -15.64 2.64 1.35
N CYS A 15 -14.98 1.57 0.91
CA CYS A 15 -13.62 1.63 0.36
C CYS A 15 -13.54 2.55 -0.86
N LEU A 16 -14.55 2.50 -1.74
CA LEU A 16 -14.59 3.36 -2.92
C LEU A 16 -14.72 4.84 -2.60
N LEU A 17 -15.28 5.16 -1.42
CA LEU A 17 -15.50 6.54 -1.00
C LEU A 17 -14.30 7.16 -0.29
N LEU A 18 -13.29 6.38 0.04
CA LEU A 18 -12.06 6.91 0.64
C LEU A 18 -11.38 7.86 -0.34
N SER A 19 -10.86 8.97 0.16
CA SER A 19 -10.25 9.99 -0.70
C SER A 19 -8.96 10.54 -0.10
N VAL A 20 -8.00 10.83 -0.98
CA VAL A 20 -6.75 11.49 -0.61
C VAL A 20 -6.90 13.00 -0.70
N ALA A 21 -5.96 13.73 -0.10
CA ALA A 21 -5.89 15.18 -0.24
C ALA A 21 -5.76 15.55 -1.72
N GLU A 22 -6.33 16.70 -2.10
CA GLU A 22 -6.33 17.16 -3.49
C GLU A 22 -4.91 17.22 -4.07
N SER A 23 -3.93 17.63 -3.26
CA SER A 23 -2.54 17.68 -3.67
C SER A 23 -1.94 16.31 -4.02
N GLN A 24 -2.59 15.22 -3.60
CA GLN A 24 -2.12 13.84 -3.82
C GLN A 24 -2.92 13.09 -4.89
N ARG A 25 -4.01 13.65 -5.40
CA ARG A 25 -4.89 12.95 -6.35
C ARG A 25 -4.20 12.49 -7.62
N ASN A 26 -3.20 13.23 -8.08
CA ASN A 26 -2.48 12.90 -9.29
C ASN A 26 -1.43 11.82 -9.09
N PHE A 27 -1.13 11.46 -7.82
CA PHE A 27 -0.10 10.48 -7.48
C PHE A 27 -0.66 9.11 -7.11
N VAL A 28 -1.97 9.01 -6.95
CA VAL A 28 -2.62 7.80 -6.42
C VAL A 28 -3.77 7.41 -7.34
N SER A 29 -3.78 6.15 -7.79
CA SER A 29 -4.90 5.59 -8.53
C SER A 29 -6.14 5.55 -7.64
N SER A 30 -7.33 5.60 -8.23
CA SER A 30 -8.55 5.46 -7.45
C SER A 30 -8.68 4.04 -6.89
N ASN A 31 -9.42 3.90 -5.79
CA ASN A 31 -9.67 2.57 -5.24
C ASN A 31 -10.56 1.74 -6.18
N VAL A 32 -11.39 2.38 -6.98
CA VAL A 32 -12.16 1.70 -8.04
C VAL A 32 -11.20 1.01 -9.01
N HIS A 33 -10.18 1.73 -9.50
CA HIS A 33 -9.18 1.18 -10.40
C HIS A 33 -8.42 0.03 -9.73
N SER A 34 -8.02 0.22 -8.49
CA SER A 34 -7.24 -0.79 -7.75
C SER A 34 -8.04 -2.08 -7.54
N LEU A 35 -9.32 -1.98 -7.19
CA LEU A 35 -10.16 -3.16 -7.00
C LEU A 35 -10.44 -3.87 -8.33
N ALA A 36 -10.59 -3.12 -9.43
CA ALA A 36 -10.70 -3.73 -10.76
C ALA A 36 -9.42 -4.49 -11.11
N GLN A 37 -8.26 -3.92 -10.82
CA GLN A 37 -6.97 -4.58 -11.03
C GLN A 37 -6.86 -5.84 -10.15
N ALA A 38 -7.31 -5.76 -8.90
CA ALA A 38 -7.29 -6.91 -7.99
C ALA A 38 -8.14 -8.06 -8.52
N TYR A 39 -9.25 -7.76 -9.15
CA TYR A 39 -10.09 -8.78 -9.77
C TYR A 39 -9.36 -9.47 -10.94
N VAL A 40 -8.71 -8.69 -11.81
CA VAL A 40 -7.97 -9.23 -12.95
C VAL A 40 -6.79 -10.09 -12.50
N TYR A 41 -6.08 -9.66 -11.47
CA TYR A 41 -4.92 -10.36 -10.92
C TYR A 41 -5.26 -11.06 -9.60
N TYR A 42 -6.44 -11.68 -9.53
CA TYR A 42 -6.97 -12.20 -8.26
C TYR A 42 -6.06 -13.23 -7.58
N ASN A 43 -5.26 -13.97 -8.36
CA ASN A 43 -4.33 -14.96 -7.80
C ASN A 43 -3.08 -14.35 -7.15
N THR A 44 -2.76 -13.10 -7.46
CA THR A 44 -1.51 -12.46 -7.05
C THR A 44 -1.74 -11.10 -6.37
N SER A 45 -3.00 -10.73 -6.12
CA SER A 45 -3.38 -9.49 -5.45
C SER A 45 -3.96 -9.76 -4.07
N TYR A 46 -3.57 -8.93 -3.11
CA TYR A 46 -4.03 -9.04 -1.72
C TYR A 46 -4.50 -7.68 -1.24
N PRO A 47 -5.75 -7.28 -1.59
CA PRO A 47 -6.29 -5.98 -1.20
C PRO A 47 -6.89 -6.03 0.20
N PHE A 48 -6.63 -4.99 0.99
CA PHE A 48 -7.15 -4.87 2.34
C PHE A 48 -7.63 -3.46 2.62
N ALA A 49 -8.74 -3.35 3.36
CA ALA A 49 -9.12 -2.10 3.98
C ALA A 49 -8.35 -1.94 5.29
N VAL A 50 -7.94 -0.70 5.58
CA VAL A 50 -7.28 -0.38 6.84
C VAL A 50 -8.32 0.19 7.78
N TYR A 51 -8.42 -0.39 8.97
CA TYR A 51 -9.36 0.04 10.00
C TYR A 51 -8.62 0.53 11.24
N ALA A 52 -9.15 1.56 11.86
CA ALA A 52 -8.73 2.02 13.18
C ALA A 52 -9.99 2.06 14.04
N ASP A 53 -10.03 1.25 15.11
CA ASP A 53 -11.15 1.17 16.05
C ASP A 53 -12.51 1.03 15.34
N ASN A 54 -12.58 0.08 14.40
CA ASN A 54 -13.77 -0.24 13.61
C ASN A 54 -14.19 0.83 12.58
N MET A 55 -13.35 1.83 12.34
CA MET A 55 -13.57 2.81 11.28
C MET A 55 -12.61 2.55 10.13
N MET A 56 -13.14 2.50 8.91
CA MET A 56 -12.28 2.36 7.73
C MET A 56 -11.56 3.68 7.48
N ILE A 57 -10.22 3.64 7.49
CA ILE A 57 -9.38 4.82 7.36
C ILE A 57 -8.49 4.81 6.13
N GLY A 58 -8.37 3.68 5.46
CA GLY A 58 -7.47 3.59 4.31
C GLY A 58 -7.59 2.28 3.54
N PHE A 59 -6.70 2.13 2.57
CA PHE A 59 -6.67 0.97 1.71
C PHE A 59 -5.21 0.62 1.37
N ILE A 60 -4.90 -0.66 1.38
CA ILE A 60 -3.60 -1.15 0.95
C ILE A 60 -3.79 -2.37 0.04
N MET A 61 -3.10 -2.40 -1.08
CA MET A 61 -3.10 -3.56 -1.96
C MET A 61 -1.68 -4.06 -2.12
N LEU A 62 -1.46 -5.26 -1.63
CA LEU A 62 -0.20 -5.96 -1.76
C LEU A 62 -0.32 -6.91 -2.94
N GLY A 63 0.80 -7.34 -3.48
CA GLY A 63 0.76 -8.28 -4.57
C GLY A 63 2.09 -8.89 -4.91
N TYR A 64 2.02 -9.94 -5.72
CA TYR A 64 3.20 -10.57 -6.30
C TYR A 64 3.31 -10.13 -7.76
N TYR A 65 4.42 -9.50 -8.10
CA TYR A 65 4.68 -9.01 -9.45
C TYR A 65 5.50 -10.04 -10.21
N GLU A 66 4.79 -10.82 -11.04
CA GLU A 66 5.41 -11.96 -11.76
C GLU A 66 6.56 -11.53 -12.67
N ALA A 67 6.44 -10.38 -13.33
CA ALA A 67 7.45 -9.90 -14.27
C ALA A 67 8.81 -9.68 -13.62
N GLN A 68 8.85 -9.34 -12.34
CA GLN A 68 10.08 -9.09 -11.60
C GLN A 68 10.30 -10.08 -10.45
N ASN A 69 9.42 -11.07 -10.33
CA ASN A 69 9.50 -12.10 -9.30
C ASN A 69 9.70 -11.50 -7.91
N CYS A 70 8.84 -10.55 -7.55
CA CYS A 70 8.94 -9.86 -6.26
C CYS A 70 7.57 -9.57 -5.67
N TYR A 71 7.52 -9.48 -4.34
CA TYR A 71 6.34 -8.99 -3.64
C TYR A 71 6.42 -7.49 -3.51
N THR A 72 5.28 -6.82 -3.69
CA THR A 72 5.24 -5.36 -3.79
C THR A 72 4.01 -4.80 -3.10
N ILE A 73 4.09 -3.54 -2.71
CA ILE A 73 2.93 -2.74 -2.35
C ILE A 73 2.50 -2.01 -3.61
N TRP A 74 1.37 -2.45 -4.18
CA TRP A 74 0.85 -1.87 -5.42
C TRP A 74 0.08 -0.58 -5.20
N LYS A 75 -0.58 -0.48 -4.04
CA LYS A 75 -1.39 0.68 -3.73
C LYS A 75 -1.45 0.87 -2.23
N PHE A 76 -1.33 2.11 -1.80
CA PHE A 76 -1.51 2.46 -0.40
C PHE A 76 -2.05 3.88 -0.27
N MET A 77 -3.09 4.06 0.55
CA MET A 77 -3.59 5.38 0.87
C MET A 77 -4.27 5.40 2.24
N ILE A 78 -4.20 6.55 2.90
CA ILE A 78 -5.00 6.85 4.09
C ILE A 78 -5.94 7.98 3.70
N ASP A 79 -7.21 7.85 4.08
CA ASP A 79 -8.22 8.87 3.82
C ASP A 79 -7.79 10.22 4.41
N THR A 80 -8.09 11.29 3.69
CA THR A 80 -7.70 12.65 4.06
C THR A 80 -8.03 12.99 5.52
N LYS A 81 -9.19 12.54 5.99
CA LYS A 81 -9.65 12.82 7.36
C LYS A 81 -8.76 12.22 8.44
N TYR A 82 -7.97 11.20 8.09
CA TYR A 82 -7.18 10.44 9.05
C TYR A 82 -5.67 10.56 8.83
N GLN A 83 -5.24 11.42 7.92
CA GLN A 83 -3.82 11.64 7.65
C GLN A 83 -3.16 12.43 8.79
N ASN A 84 -1.84 12.36 8.85
CA ASN A 84 -1.00 13.06 9.84
C ASN A 84 -1.25 12.64 11.29
N GLN A 85 -1.73 11.42 11.51
CA GLN A 85 -2.00 10.85 12.84
C GLN A 85 -1.18 9.59 13.13
N GLY A 86 -0.22 9.26 12.26
CA GLY A 86 0.64 8.09 12.43
C GLY A 86 0.06 6.79 11.89
N TYR A 87 -1.14 6.78 11.37
CA TYR A 87 -1.80 5.55 10.89
C TYR A 87 -1.09 4.94 9.68
N GLY A 88 -0.55 5.78 8.80
CA GLY A 88 0.11 5.29 7.58
C GLY A 88 1.28 4.36 7.88
N LYS A 89 2.11 4.74 8.83
CA LYS A 89 3.27 3.96 9.22
C LYS A 89 2.85 2.61 9.83
N ILE A 90 1.83 2.63 10.67
CA ILE A 90 1.31 1.41 11.30
C ILE A 90 0.72 0.48 10.24
N ALA A 91 -0.09 1.03 9.33
CA ALA A 91 -0.73 0.24 8.27
C ALA A 91 0.30 -0.39 7.33
N LEU A 92 1.35 0.36 6.96
CA LEU A 92 2.43 -0.17 6.13
C LEU A 92 3.14 -1.34 6.81
N LYS A 93 3.42 -1.22 8.10
CA LYS A 93 4.06 -2.31 8.86
C LYS A 93 3.17 -3.55 8.90
N LEU A 94 1.85 -3.38 9.06
CA LEU A 94 0.92 -4.51 9.02
C LEU A 94 0.92 -5.19 7.65
N GLY A 95 0.98 -4.41 6.56
CA GLY A 95 1.08 -4.98 5.22
C GLY A 95 2.37 -5.77 5.00
N ILE A 96 3.47 -5.23 5.47
CA ILE A 96 4.77 -5.91 5.40
C ILE A 96 4.72 -7.20 6.22
N ASP A 97 4.18 -7.14 7.43
CA ASP A 97 4.04 -8.32 8.30
C ASP A 97 3.17 -9.40 7.65
N TYR A 98 2.10 -9.01 6.97
CA TYR A 98 1.27 -9.94 6.23
C TYR A 98 2.09 -10.72 5.19
N LEU A 99 2.92 -10.01 4.42
CA LEU A 99 3.76 -10.65 3.40
C LEU A 99 4.82 -11.56 4.02
N VAL A 100 5.40 -11.14 5.13
CA VAL A 100 6.40 -11.95 5.84
C VAL A 100 5.77 -13.22 6.40
N GLU A 101 4.64 -13.10 7.08
CA GLU A 101 3.97 -14.23 7.72
C GLU A 101 3.42 -15.23 6.72
N ARG A 102 2.86 -14.74 5.62
CA ARG A 102 2.21 -15.60 4.64
C ARG A 102 3.17 -16.19 3.62
N PHE A 103 4.18 -15.44 3.18
CA PHE A 103 5.04 -15.82 2.07
C PHE A 103 6.52 -15.90 2.44
N ASN A 104 6.85 -15.61 3.69
CA ASN A 104 8.24 -15.63 4.18
C ASN A 104 9.18 -14.80 3.31
N VAL A 105 8.72 -13.61 2.90
CA VAL A 105 9.50 -12.73 2.02
C VAL A 105 10.73 -12.20 2.73
N LYS A 106 11.79 -11.97 1.99
CA LYS A 106 13.02 -11.34 2.48
C LYS A 106 13.13 -9.90 2.04
N GLU A 107 12.38 -9.53 1.02
CA GLU A 107 12.37 -8.17 0.47
C GLU A 107 10.96 -7.80 0.07
N VAL A 108 10.62 -6.53 0.22
CA VAL A 108 9.36 -5.95 -0.24
C VAL A 108 9.69 -4.76 -1.12
N TYR A 109 9.04 -4.66 -2.26
CA TYR A 109 9.25 -3.56 -3.21
C TYR A 109 8.05 -2.62 -3.21
N THR A 110 8.30 -1.40 -3.60
CA THR A 110 7.26 -0.41 -3.88
C THR A 110 7.85 0.66 -4.81
N ALA A 111 7.03 1.61 -5.20
CA ALA A 111 7.48 2.76 -5.97
C ALA A 111 6.67 3.97 -5.56
N TYR A 112 7.24 5.16 -5.74
CA TYR A 112 6.52 6.41 -5.55
C TYR A 112 6.76 7.31 -6.76
N GLU A 113 5.79 8.16 -7.06
CA GLU A 113 5.96 9.13 -8.15
C GLU A 113 6.95 10.21 -7.71
N SER A 114 7.87 10.60 -8.57
CA SER A 114 9.06 11.40 -8.23
C SER A 114 8.78 12.68 -7.44
N ASN A 115 7.62 13.29 -7.63
CA ASN A 115 7.25 14.52 -6.92
C ASN A 115 6.45 14.27 -5.65
N ASN A 116 6.16 13.00 -5.31
CA ASN A 116 5.37 12.67 -4.14
C ASN A 116 6.27 12.51 -2.92
N SER A 117 6.68 13.64 -2.32
CA SER A 117 7.57 13.65 -1.16
C SER A 117 6.93 13.04 0.08
N VAL A 118 5.61 13.09 0.20
CA VAL A 118 4.88 12.50 1.33
C VAL A 118 5.06 10.98 1.33
N ALA A 119 4.83 10.34 0.18
CA ALA A 119 5.03 8.90 0.04
C ALA A 119 6.49 8.51 0.27
N ARG A 120 7.43 9.25 -0.31
CA ARG A 120 8.87 8.99 -0.14
C ARG A 120 9.26 8.99 1.34
N LYS A 121 8.83 10.01 2.08
CA LYS A 121 9.13 10.11 3.51
C LYS A 121 8.53 8.96 4.30
N LEU A 122 7.29 8.61 3.98
CA LEU A 122 6.58 7.54 4.68
C LEU A 122 7.28 6.20 4.47
N TYR A 123 7.58 5.84 3.21
CA TYR A 123 8.28 4.59 2.91
C TYR A 123 9.68 4.57 3.53
N THR A 124 10.40 5.67 3.47
CA THR A 124 11.72 5.78 4.10
C THR A 124 11.62 5.55 5.61
N SER A 125 10.57 6.08 6.24
CA SER A 125 10.39 5.97 7.69
C SER A 125 10.19 4.53 8.17
N VAL A 126 9.71 3.64 7.30
CA VAL A 126 9.55 2.21 7.65
C VAL A 126 10.72 1.35 7.17
N GLY A 127 11.70 1.94 6.51
CA GLY A 127 12.94 1.24 6.16
C GLY A 127 13.20 1.04 4.68
N PHE A 128 12.30 1.49 3.80
CA PHE A 128 12.55 1.40 2.35
C PHE A 128 13.70 2.29 1.93
N ARG A 129 14.46 1.84 0.94
CA ARG A 129 15.55 2.61 0.31
C ARG A 129 15.40 2.56 -1.20
N GLU A 130 15.77 3.64 -1.87
CA GLU A 130 15.71 3.71 -3.33
C GLU A 130 16.66 2.68 -3.94
N THR A 131 16.19 2.01 -5.01
CA THR A 131 16.97 0.97 -5.70
C THR A 131 17.81 1.53 -6.84
N GLY A 132 17.52 2.75 -7.28
CA GLY A 132 18.10 3.31 -8.49
C GLY A 132 17.28 3.04 -9.75
N GLU A 133 16.26 2.20 -9.67
CA GLU A 133 15.38 1.95 -10.80
C GLU A 133 14.36 3.08 -10.95
N ILE A 134 14.20 3.54 -12.18
CA ILE A 134 13.25 4.59 -12.55
C ILE A 134 12.46 4.09 -13.75
N ASP A 135 11.11 4.08 -13.61
CA ASP A 135 10.21 3.72 -14.69
C ASP A 135 9.27 4.90 -14.92
N GLY A 136 9.56 5.69 -15.96
CA GLY A 136 8.85 6.93 -16.19
C GLY A 136 9.05 7.90 -15.02
N ASN A 137 7.97 8.23 -14.33
CA ASN A 137 8.00 9.07 -13.14
C ASN A 137 8.09 8.28 -11.84
N ASP A 138 8.08 6.96 -11.91
CA ASP A 138 8.08 6.10 -10.72
C ASP A 138 9.48 5.76 -10.29
N ILE A 139 9.76 5.98 -9.02
CA ILE A 139 11.06 5.70 -8.40
C ILE A 139 10.91 4.47 -7.53
N GLY A 140 11.68 3.43 -7.85
CA GLY A 140 11.62 2.15 -7.14
C GLY A 140 12.27 2.21 -5.77
N MET A 141 11.67 1.50 -4.83
CA MET A 141 12.18 1.35 -3.47
C MET A 141 12.11 -0.11 -3.04
N ARG A 142 12.99 -0.47 -2.13
CA ARG A 142 13.07 -1.83 -1.58
C ARG A 142 13.27 -1.79 -0.08
N LEU A 143 12.58 -2.67 0.61
CA LEU A 143 12.79 -2.93 2.03
C LEU A 143 13.42 -4.32 2.16
N VAL A 144 14.53 -4.42 2.89
CA VAL A 144 15.10 -5.71 3.27
C VAL A 144 14.57 -6.05 4.65
N VAL A 145 13.90 -7.20 4.76
CA VAL A 145 13.31 -7.64 6.01
C VAL A 145 14.39 -8.27 6.87
N ASN A 146 14.50 -7.78 8.11
CA ASN A 146 15.46 -8.35 9.07
C ASN A 146 14.91 -9.63 9.71
N ASP A 147 15.69 -10.68 9.64
CA ASP A 147 15.39 -11.98 10.27
C ASP A 147 15.82 -11.93 11.75
N THR A 148 15.01 -11.35 12.60
CA THR A 148 15.26 -11.44 14.05
C THR A 148 14.08 -11.99 14.79
#